data_c9b5b678934f1d71099dec51bf09ebad
#
_entry.id   c9b5b678934f1d71099dec51bf09ebad
#
_cell.length_a   1.000
_cell.length_b   1.000
_cell.length_c   1.000
_cell.angle_alpha   90.00
_cell.angle_beta   90.00
_cell.angle_gamma   90.00
#
_symmetry.space_group_name_H-M   'P 1'
#
loop_
_entity.id
_entity.type
_entity.pdbx_description
1 polymer ?
#
loop_
_entity_poly.entity_id
_entity_poly.type
_entity_poly.pdbx_seq_one_letter_code
_entity_poly.pdbx_strand_id
1 'polypeptide(L)'
;MVRKLWLMTCVALAAAAAATATPARAALSCSGQASSKPFLPWLDPLSYVQVQNGSLESTSGWSLTGGAAQVSGNEPWYVNSSSDRKSLALPSGSSATSPALCLSLLRPTLRFFATNSGSPLVALKVEAITNVNGVKLVTPIGLLVGGGWQPTLPLAFLTNLTSVVSSSVQFRFTPVGLGTSGWRIDDVYVDPFKDR
;
A
#
# COMPACT_ATOMS: atom_id res chain seq x y z
N MET A 1 81.67 31.00 1.82
CA MET A 1 80.57 31.30 0.87
C MET A 1 79.58 30.13 0.89
N VAL A 2 78.47 30.28 1.60
CA VAL A 2 77.47 29.19 1.78
C VAL A 2 76.19 29.61 1.10
N ARG A 3 75.84 28.95 -0.01
CA ARG A 3 74.58 29.14 -0.73
C ARG A 3 73.46 28.36 -0.01
N LYS A 4 72.46 29.08 0.51
CA LYS A 4 71.24 28.49 1.05
C LYS A 4 70.28 28.17 -0.09
N LEU A 5 69.96 26.89 -0.23
CA LEU A 5 68.93 26.39 -1.17
C LEU A 5 67.59 26.42 -0.47
N TRP A 6 66.64 27.18 -1.02
CA TRP A 6 65.25 27.22 -0.54
C TRP A 6 64.44 26.17 -1.30
N LEU A 7 63.96 25.15 -0.61
CA LEU A 7 62.96 24.21 -1.17
C LEU A 7 61.58 24.80 -0.93
N MET A 8 60.91 25.16 -2.00
CA MET A 8 59.46 25.46 -1.98
C MET A 8 58.69 24.15 -2.11
N THR A 9 58.01 23.77 -1.04
CA THR A 9 57.02 22.66 -1.01
C THR A 9 55.65 23.22 -1.43
N CYS A 10 55.20 22.90 -2.66
CA CYS A 10 53.80 23.12 -3.08
C CYS A 10 52.89 22.06 -2.47
N VAL A 11 52.06 22.45 -1.53
CA VAL A 11 50.95 21.62 -1.01
C VAL A 11 49.77 21.80 -1.96
N ALA A 12 49.47 20.78 -2.75
CA ALA A 12 48.27 20.72 -3.57
C ALA A 12 47.10 20.26 -2.71
N LEU A 13 46.15 21.16 -2.42
CA LEU A 13 44.88 20.83 -1.82
C LEU A 13 43.98 20.20 -2.88
N ALA A 14 43.79 18.88 -2.83
CA ALA A 14 42.75 18.18 -3.59
C ALA A 14 41.40 18.33 -2.85
N ALA A 15 40.55 19.21 -3.34
CA ALA A 15 39.15 19.30 -2.89
C ALA A 15 38.35 18.13 -3.47
N ALA A 16 38.07 17.11 -2.68
CA ALA A 16 37.15 16.05 -3.03
C ALA A 16 35.70 16.58 -2.99
N ALA A 17 35.13 16.87 -4.14
CA ALA A 17 33.71 17.16 -4.27
C ALA A 17 32.91 15.86 -4.04
N ALA A 18 32.35 15.68 -2.85
CA ALA A 18 31.40 14.61 -2.59
C ALA A 18 30.10 14.94 -3.34
N ALA A 19 29.90 14.31 -4.50
CA ALA A 19 28.64 14.35 -5.21
C ALA A 19 27.60 13.58 -4.37
N THR A 20 26.70 14.30 -3.69
CA THR A 20 25.54 13.71 -3.05
C THR A 20 24.59 13.23 -4.14
N ALA A 21 24.66 11.94 -4.47
CA ALA A 21 23.69 11.31 -5.33
C ALA A 21 22.32 11.34 -4.62
N THR A 22 21.44 12.25 -5.06
CA THR A 22 20.03 12.18 -4.70
C THR A 22 19.47 10.85 -5.17
N PRO A 23 18.83 10.03 -4.32
CA PRO A 23 18.24 8.79 -4.77
C PRO A 23 17.19 9.12 -5.84
N ALA A 24 17.41 8.63 -7.05
CA ALA A 24 16.45 8.71 -8.13
C ALA A 24 15.17 7.99 -7.64
N ARG A 25 14.10 8.74 -7.36
CA ARG A 25 12.78 8.16 -7.17
C ARG A 25 12.41 7.52 -8.49
N ALA A 26 12.40 6.20 -8.54
CA ALA A 26 11.85 5.49 -9.67
C ALA A 26 10.41 6.00 -9.89
N ALA A 27 10.15 6.58 -11.04
CA ALA A 27 8.79 6.96 -11.41
C ALA A 27 7.96 5.66 -11.44
N LEU A 28 6.90 5.60 -10.64
CA LEU A 28 5.98 4.47 -10.65
C LEU A 28 5.37 4.38 -12.06
N SER A 29 5.69 3.32 -12.79
CA SER A 29 5.07 3.06 -14.09
C SER A 29 3.66 2.50 -13.84
N CYS A 30 2.64 3.20 -14.33
CA CYS A 30 1.26 2.73 -14.30
C CYS A 30 0.92 1.79 -15.46
N SER A 31 1.84 1.56 -16.40
CA SER A 31 1.65 0.66 -17.53
C SER A 31 2.13 -0.76 -17.19
N GLY A 32 1.47 -1.77 -17.77
CA GLY A 32 1.90 -3.16 -17.70
C GLY A 32 1.55 -3.90 -16.40
N GLN A 33 0.65 -3.38 -15.56
CA GLN A 33 0.16 -4.12 -14.40
C GLN A 33 -0.74 -5.27 -14.85
N ALA A 34 -0.44 -6.49 -14.40
CA ALA A 34 -1.29 -7.64 -14.66
C ALA A 34 -2.64 -7.48 -13.95
N SER A 35 -3.73 -7.68 -14.67
CA SER A 35 -5.08 -7.61 -14.11
C SER A 35 -5.76 -8.97 -14.15
N SER A 36 -6.66 -9.21 -13.19
CA SER A 36 -7.51 -10.40 -13.10
C SER A 36 -8.93 -10.01 -12.73
N LYS A 37 -9.85 -10.98 -12.67
CA LYS A 37 -11.25 -10.78 -12.26
C LYS A 37 -11.55 -11.53 -10.96
N PRO A 38 -10.91 -11.18 -9.84
CA PRO A 38 -10.97 -11.95 -8.60
C PRO A 38 -12.38 -11.99 -8.00
N PHE A 39 -13.22 -11.01 -8.29
CA PHE A 39 -14.57 -10.89 -7.71
C PHE A 39 -15.69 -11.34 -8.64
N LEU A 40 -15.35 -12.00 -9.77
CA LEU A 40 -16.36 -12.54 -10.71
C LEU A 40 -17.38 -13.48 -10.02
N PRO A 41 -17.01 -14.37 -9.08
CA PRO A 41 -17.98 -15.20 -8.35
C PRO A 41 -19.02 -14.41 -7.54
N TRP A 42 -18.73 -13.14 -7.24
CA TRP A 42 -19.63 -12.21 -6.53
C TRP A 42 -20.28 -11.20 -7.47
N LEU A 43 -20.48 -11.57 -8.75
CA LEU A 43 -21.13 -10.78 -9.78
C LEU A 43 -20.42 -9.44 -10.10
N ASP A 44 -19.13 -9.38 -9.86
CA ASP A 44 -18.30 -8.23 -10.21
C ASP A 44 -17.33 -8.62 -11.35
N PRO A 45 -17.68 -8.30 -12.61
CA PRO A 45 -16.88 -8.67 -13.77
C PRO A 45 -15.71 -7.72 -14.05
N LEU A 46 -15.47 -6.71 -13.20
CA LEU A 46 -14.42 -5.72 -13.40
C LEU A 46 -13.04 -6.36 -13.29
N SER A 47 -12.07 -5.75 -13.95
CA SER A 47 -10.67 -6.15 -13.90
C SER A 47 -9.96 -5.39 -12.81
N TYR A 48 -9.23 -6.11 -11.97
CA TYR A 48 -8.51 -5.60 -10.82
C TYR A 48 -7.02 -5.88 -10.92
N VAL A 49 -6.23 -4.96 -10.40
CA VAL A 49 -4.79 -5.15 -10.17
C VAL A 49 -4.56 -5.44 -8.70
N GLN A 50 -3.81 -6.48 -8.39
CA GLN A 50 -3.44 -6.76 -7.02
C GLN A 50 -2.45 -5.71 -6.51
N VAL A 51 -2.66 -5.20 -5.31
CA VAL A 51 -1.66 -4.39 -4.61
C VAL A 51 -0.40 -5.23 -4.43
N GLN A 52 0.78 -4.64 -4.50
CA GLN A 52 2.03 -5.37 -4.31
C GLN A 52 2.00 -6.15 -2.98
N ASN A 53 2.21 -7.46 -3.06
CA ASN A 53 2.05 -8.40 -1.94
C ASN A 53 0.66 -8.32 -1.28
N GLY A 54 -0.37 -8.06 -2.06
CA GLY A 54 -1.76 -7.95 -1.60
C GLY A 54 -2.39 -9.29 -1.22
N SER A 55 -1.84 -10.41 -1.67
CA SER A 55 -2.20 -11.75 -1.17
C SER A 55 -1.68 -12.02 0.24
N LEU A 56 -0.88 -11.11 0.80
CA LEU A 56 -0.38 -11.17 2.17
C LEU A 56 0.42 -12.44 2.52
N GLU A 57 0.83 -13.20 1.50
CA GLU A 57 1.83 -14.28 1.62
C GLU A 57 3.22 -13.73 1.92
N SER A 58 3.43 -12.44 1.66
CA SER A 58 4.57 -11.62 2.08
C SER A 58 4.09 -10.24 2.49
N THR A 59 4.69 -9.66 3.52
CA THR A 59 4.43 -8.28 3.95
C THR A 59 5.50 -7.29 3.49
N SER A 60 6.35 -7.70 2.55
CA SER A 60 7.39 -6.82 1.99
C SER A 60 6.76 -5.57 1.36
N GLY A 61 7.25 -4.40 1.76
CA GLY A 61 6.73 -3.10 1.33
C GLY A 61 5.49 -2.61 2.10
N TRP A 62 4.85 -3.45 2.91
CA TRP A 62 3.81 -3.03 3.84
C TRP A 62 4.41 -2.39 5.10
N SER A 63 3.79 -1.33 5.59
CA SER A 63 4.13 -0.71 6.87
C SER A 63 3.15 -1.17 7.93
N LEU A 64 3.62 -1.95 8.90
CA LEU A 64 2.82 -2.55 9.97
C LEU A 64 3.15 -1.88 11.30
N THR A 65 2.13 -1.55 12.09
CA THR A 65 2.28 -0.92 13.42
C THR A 65 1.33 -1.53 14.44
N GLY A 66 1.58 -1.32 15.72
CA GLY A 66 0.67 -1.69 16.81
C GLY A 66 0.36 -3.19 16.91
N GLY A 67 1.28 -4.05 16.47
CA GLY A 67 1.09 -5.49 16.52
C GLY A 67 0.36 -6.08 15.30
N ALA A 68 0.12 -5.29 14.24
CA ALA A 68 -0.31 -5.86 12.95
C ALA A 68 0.72 -6.87 12.46
N ALA A 69 0.31 -8.05 12.06
CA ALA A 69 1.21 -9.13 11.69
C ALA A 69 0.58 -10.10 10.70
N GLN A 70 1.42 -10.68 9.86
CA GLN A 70 1.04 -11.82 9.04
C GLN A 70 0.77 -13.03 9.93
N VAL A 71 -0.32 -13.73 9.67
CA VAL A 71 -0.74 -14.92 10.42
C VAL A 71 -1.15 -16.05 9.47
N SER A 72 -1.12 -17.29 9.97
CA SER A 72 -1.63 -18.44 9.22
C SER A 72 -3.14 -18.37 9.03
N GLY A 73 -3.61 -18.89 7.90
CA GLY A 73 -5.01 -18.93 7.49
C GLY A 73 -5.32 -17.86 6.45
N ASN A 74 -5.85 -18.31 5.32
CA ASN A 74 -6.25 -17.55 4.15
C ASN A 74 -7.76 -17.30 4.15
N GLU A 75 -8.24 -16.44 3.26
CA GLU A 75 -9.64 -16.40 2.89
C GLU A 75 -10.06 -17.76 2.29
N PRO A 76 -11.33 -18.24 2.48
CA PRO A 76 -11.68 -19.63 2.21
C PRO A 76 -11.85 -19.98 0.72
N TRP A 77 -11.83 -18.99 -0.18
CA TRP A 77 -12.03 -19.21 -1.63
C TRP A 77 -10.73 -19.31 -2.41
N TYR A 78 -9.59 -18.96 -1.81
CA TYR A 78 -8.26 -19.02 -2.43
C TYR A 78 -8.22 -18.27 -3.78
N VAL A 79 -8.74 -17.05 -3.79
CA VAL A 79 -9.01 -16.28 -5.01
C VAL A 79 -7.75 -15.95 -5.80
N ASN A 80 -6.65 -15.65 -5.11
CA ASN A 80 -5.37 -15.38 -5.76
C ASN A 80 -4.67 -16.69 -6.16
N SER A 81 -4.50 -17.62 -5.20
CA SER A 81 -3.82 -18.90 -5.45
C SER A 81 -4.25 -19.97 -4.46
N SER A 82 -4.43 -21.20 -4.96
CA SER A 82 -4.69 -22.37 -4.11
C SER A 82 -3.54 -22.71 -3.15
N SER A 83 -2.37 -22.11 -3.33
CA SER A 83 -1.21 -22.28 -2.46
C SER A 83 -1.16 -21.28 -1.30
N ASP A 84 -2.02 -20.24 -1.30
CA ASP A 84 -2.02 -19.20 -0.28
C ASP A 84 -2.44 -19.76 1.08
N ARG A 85 -1.78 -19.30 2.13
CA ARG A 85 -1.92 -19.85 3.49
C ARG A 85 -1.96 -18.80 4.57
N LYS A 86 -1.86 -17.53 4.22
CA LYS A 86 -1.67 -16.43 5.18
C LYS A 86 -2.65 -15.30 4.94
N SER A 87 -2.79 -14.47 5.94
CA SER A 87 -3.54 -13.22 5.91
C SER A 87 -2.92 -12.25 6.91
N LEU A 88 -3.39 -11.02 6.96
CA LEU A 88 -2.89 -9.99 7.85
C LEU A 88 -3.84 -9.75 9.02
N ALA A 89 -3.40 -10.07 10.23
CA ALA A 89 -4.14 -9.77 11.45
C ALA A 89 -3.93 -8.32 11.89
N LEU A 90 -5.00 -7.70 12.32
CA LEU A 90 -5.07 -6.31 12.77
C LEU A 90 -5.67 -6.25 14.19
N PRO A 91 -4.87 -6.46 15.24
CA PRO A 91 -5.33 -6.31 16.62
C PRO A 91 -5.71 -4.86 16.95
N SER A 92 -6.39 -4.66 18.07
CA SER A 92 -6.75 -3.31 18.55
C SER A 92 -5.52 -2.43 18.71
N GLY A 93 -5.60 -1.18 18.24
CA GLY A 93 -4.49 -0.24 18.27
C GLY A 93 -3.45 -0.43 17.16
N SER A 94 -3.66 -1.40 16.26
CA SER A 94 -2.77 -1.62 15.13
C SER A 94 -3.17 -0.85 13.88
N SER A 95 -2.26 -0.77 12.92
CA SER A 95 -2.58 -0.41 11.54
C SER A 95 -1.65 -1.07 10.54
N ALA A 96 -2.14 -1.24 9.31
CA ALA A 96 -1.35 -1.68 8.18
C ALA A 96 -1.52 -0.69 7.03
N THR A 97 -0.41 -0.28 6.41
CA THR A 97 -0.42 0.57 5.22
C THR A 97 0.24 -0.16 4.07
N SER A 98 -0.46 -0.21 2.94
CA SER A 98 0.02 -0.91 1.75
C SER A 98 1.24 -0.22 1.11
N PRO A 99 1.99 -0.94 0.27
CA PRO A 99 2.88 -0.31 -0.69
C PRO A 99 2.13 0.69 -1.57
N ALA A 100 2.87 1.66 -2.13
CA ALA A 100 2.28 2.62 -3.05
C ALA A 100 1.95 1.94 -4.40
N LEU A 101 0.74 2.15 -4.87
CA LEU A 101 0.25 1.70 -6.17
C LEU A 101 0.06 2.90 -7.10
N CYS A 102 0.45 2.74 -8.35
CA CYS A 102 0.18 3.74 -9.38
C CYS A 102 -1.24 3.56 -9.91
N LEU A 103 -2.00 4.65 -9.95
CA LEU A 103 -3.37 4.65 -10.47
C LEU A 103 -3.55 5.70 -11.55
N SER A 104 -4.31 5.36 -12.58
CA SER A 104 -4.84 6.31 -13.53
C SER A 104 -6.19 6.87 -13.06
N LEU A 105 -6.63 7.97 -13.66
CA LEU A 105 -7.46 9.04 -13.10
C LEU A 105 -8.96 8.81 -12.90
N LEU A 106 -9.56 7.65 -13.13
CA LEU A 106 -11.02 7.56 -13.18
C LEU A 106 -11.61 6.63 -12.13
N ARG A 107 -11.96 7.18 -10.96
CA ARG A 107 -12.77 6.55 -9.91
C ARG A 107 -12.32 5.13 -9.53
N PRO A 108 -11.07 4.96 -9.09
CA PRO A 108 -10.61 3.66 -8.67
C PRO A 108 -11.43 3.15 -7.48
N THR A 109 -11.58 1.83 -7.41
CA THR A 109 -12.21 1.16 -6.29
C THR A 109 -11.26 0.17 -5.65
N LEU A 110 -11.23 0.16 -4.32
CA LEU A 110 -10.52 -0.83 -3.52
C LEU A 110 -11.48 -1.95 -3.16
N ARG A 111 -11.05 -3.20 -3.30
CA ARG A 111 -11.72 -4.39 -2.75
C ARG A 111 -10.70 -5.33 -2.12
N PHE A 112 -11.13 -6.05 -1.11
CA PHE A 112 -10.32 -7.05 -0.41
C PHE A 112 -11.22 -8.02 0.33
N PHE A 113 -10.66 -9.11 0.82
CA PHE A 113 -11.37 -10.01 1.72
C PHE A 113 -11.09 -9.62 3.17
N ALA A 114 -12.13 -9.71 3.99
CA ALA A 114 -12.01 -9.35 5.41
C ALA A 114 -12.86 -10.27 6.29
N THR A 115 -12.42 -10.45 7.52
CA THR A 115 -13.15 -11.11 8.60
C THR A 115 -12.91 -10.39 9.92
N ASN A 116 -13.88 -10.48 10.82
CA ASN A 116 -13.72 -10.04 12.21
C ASN A 116 -14.23 -11.13 13.15
N SER A 117 -13.33 -11.78 13.86
CA SER A 117 -13.65 -12.74 14.93
C SER A 117 -13.69 -12.13 16.33
N GLY A 118 -13.46 -10.81 16.42
CA GLY A 118 -13.47 -10.06 17.68
C GLY A 118 -14.81 -9.40 17.98
N SER A 119 -14.76 -8.29 18.69
CA SER A 119 -15.95 -7.51 19.06
C SER A 119 -16.68 -6.96 17.83
N PRO A 120 -18.02 -7.10 17.73
CA PRO A 120 -18.79 -6.46 16.66
C PRO A 120 -18.81 -4.93 16.76
N LEU A 121 -18.39 -4.37 17.90
CA LEU A 121 -18.25 -2.92 18.11
C LEU A 121 -16.92 -2.36 17.59
N VAL A 122 -16.06 -3.21 17.04
CA VAL A 122 -14.82 -2.80 16.40
C VAL A 122 -14.99 -2.85 14.88
N ALA A 123 -15.08 -1.68 14.28
CA ALA A 123 -15.10 -1.52 12.83
C ALA A 123 -13.68 -1.48 12.25
N LEU A 124 -13.53 -1.79 10.96
CA LEU A 124 -12.29 -1.57 10.21
C LEU A 124 -12.42 -0.28 9.39
N LYS A 125 -11.67 0.73 9.80
CA LYS A 125 -11.54 1.97 9.04
C LYS A 125 -10.53 1.76 7.91
N VAL A 126 -10.92 2.16 6.70
CA VAL A 126 -10.08 2.12 5.51
C VAL A 126 -9.87 3.54 4.99
N GLU A 127 -8.63 3.89 4.74
CA GLU A 127 -8.24 5.23 4.29
C GLU A 127 -7.37 5.13 3.04
N ALA A 128 -7.60 6.01 2.06
CA ALA A 128 -6.71 6.24 0.94
C ALA A 128 -5.73 7.36 1.30
N ILE A 129 -4.45 7.14 1.00
CA ILE A 129 -3.37 8.08 1.26
C ILE A 129 -2.77 8.47 -0.09
N THR A 130 -2.95 9.71 -0.49
CA THR A 130 -2.42 10.26 -1.74
C THR A 130 -1.39 11.35 -1.45
N ASN A 131 -0.50 11.59 -2.40
CA ASN A 131 0.44 12.70 -2.33
C ASN A 131 0.14 13.67 -3.49
N VAL A 132 -0.25 14.88 -3.14
CA VAL A 132 -0.56 15.95 -4.09
C VAL A 132 0.43 17.08 -3.88
N ASN A 133 1.32 17.29 -4.85
CA ASN A 133 2.34 18.35 -4.79
C ASN A 133 3.17 18.35 -3.49
N GLY A 134 3.53 17.15 -3.00
CA GLY A 134 4.29 17.01 -1.76
C GLY A 134 3.42 17.00 -0.48
N VAL A 135 2.14 17.31 -0.57
CA VAL A 135 1.21 17.29 0.56
C VAL A 135 0.54 15.90 0.64
N LYS A 136 0.69 15.24 1.78
CA LYS A 136 0.03 13.97 2.06
C LYS A 136 -1.43 14.20 2.45
N LEU A 137 -2.34 13.72 1.63
CA LEU A 137 -3.78 13.74 1.89
C LEU A 137 -4.23 12.36 2.35
N VAL A 138 -4.98 12.29 3.45
CA VAL A 138 -5.56 11.07 4.01
C VAL A 138 -7.07 11.20 3.97
N THR A 139 -7.72 10.34 3.19
CA THR A 139 -9.17 10.36 2.98
C THR A 139 -9.79 9.05 3.45
N PRO A 140 -10.73 9.05 4.41
CA PRO A 140 -11.52 7.88 4.74
C PRO A 140 -12.34 7.44 3.53
N ILE A 141 -12.29 6.15 3.19
CA ILE A 141 -13.00 5.56 2.04
C ILE A 141 -13.95 4.45 2.44
N GLY A 142 -13.85 3.95 3.66
CA GLY A 142 -14.73 2.91 4.18
C GLY A 142 -14.65 2.75 5.69
N LEU A 143 -15.77 2.29 6.23
CA LEU A 143 -15.88 1.81 7.60
C LEU A 143 -16.64 0.48 7.52
N LEU A 144 -15.92 -0.62 7.74
CA LEU A 144 -16.47 -1.96 7.61
C LEU A 144 -16.89 -2.47 8.97
N VAL A 145 -18.05 -3.12 8.99
CA VAL A 145 -18.52 -3.93 10.11
C VAL A 145 -18.78 -5.33 9.60
N GLY A 146 -18.61 -6.35 10.40
CA GLY A 146 -18.86 -7.70 9.93
C GLY A 146 -18.28 -8.78 10.83
N GLY A 147 -18.47 -10.03 10.42
CA GLY A 147 -18.04 -11.24 11.11
C GLY A 147 -17.16 -12.11 10.24
N GLY A 148 -17.71 -13.19 9.67
CA GLY A 148 -16.95 -14.17 8.88
C GLY A 148 -16.30 -13.59 7.62
N TRP A 149 -15.41 -14.37 7.02
CA TRP A 149 -14.76 -14.00 5.77
C TRP A 149 -15.77 -13.65 4.66
N GLN A 150 -15.55 -12.53 4.02
CA GLN A 150 -16.30 -12.10 2.82
C GLN A 150 -15.54 -11.04 2.04
N PRO A 151 -15.77 -10.93 0.72
CA PRO A 151 -15.24 -9.81 -0.04
C PRO A 151 -15.96 -8.52 0.37
N THR A 152 -15.25 -7.43 0.39
CA THR A 152 -15.85 -6.11 0.63
C THR A 152 -16.70 -5.69 -0.58
N LEU A 153 -17.63 -4.77 -0.34
CA LEU A 153 -18.17 -3.97 -1.43
C LEU A 153 -17.07 -3.09 -2.03
N PRO A 154 -17.21 -2.64 -3.29
CA PRO A 154 -16.29 -1.71 -3.89
C PRO A 154 -16.21 -0.40 -3.08
N LEU A 155 -15.03 -0.09 -2.53
CA LEU A 155 -14.78 1.14 -1.80
C LEU A 155 -14.24 2.18 -2.79
N ALA A 156 -15.10 3.06 -3.25
CA ALA A 156 -14.73 4.11 -4.20
C ALA A 156 -13.93 5.21 -3.50
N PHE A 157 -12.90 5.70 -4.16
CA PHE A 157 -12.15 6.87 -3.70
C PHE A 157 -11.86 7.80 -4.88
N LEU A 158 -11.78 9.10 -4.58
CA LEU A 158 -11.45 10.11 -5.57
C LEU A 158 -9.94 10.35 -5.50
N THR A 159 -9.25 10.11 -6.59
CA THR A 159 -7.94 10.70 -6.83
C THR A 159 -8.15 12.11 -7.31
N ASN A 160 -7.39 13.08 -6.78
CA ASN A 160 -7.57 14.50 -7.13
C ASN A 160 -7.56 14.72 -8.64
N LEU A 161 -8.68 15.22 -9.15
CA LEU A 161 -8.97 15.46 -10.57
C LEU A 161 -8.12 16.58 -11.22
N THR A 162 -7.21 17.21 -10.49
CA THR A 162 -6.45 18.36 -10.99
C THR A 162 -5.08 18.03 -11.57
N SER A 163 -4.59 16.80 -11.42
CA SER A 163 -3.33 16.39 -12.04
C SER A 163 -3.60 15.32 -13.09
N VAL A 164 -3.35 15.68 -14.34
CA VAL A 164 -3.38 14.80 -15.53
C VAL A 164 -2.27 13.72 -15.47
N VAL A 165 -1.64 13.54 -14.33
CA VAL A 165 -0.49 12.65 -14.14
C VAL A 165 -0.87 11.57 -13.15
N SER A 166 -0.48 10.34 -13.45
CA SER A 166 -0.58 9.18 -12.57
C SER A 166 -0.22 9.52 -11.12
N SER A 167 -1.16 9.27 -10.21
CA SER A 167 -0.93 9.49 -8.77
C SER A 167 -0.63 8.16 -8.08
N SER A 168 0.28 8.19 -7.11
CA SER A 168 0.50 7.05 -6.24
C SER A 168 -0.48 7.11 -5.07
N VAL A 169 -1.10 5.98 -4.76
CA VAL A 169 -1.97 5.83 -3.60
C VAL A 169 -1.49 4.68 -2.72
N GLN A 170 -1.67 4.82 -1.42
CA GLN A 170 -1.52 3.76 -0.44
C GLN A 170 -2.85 3.61 0.30
N PHE A 171 -3.11 2.42 0.81
CA PHE A 171 -4.31 2.16 1.61
C PHE A 171 -3.90 1.83 3.04
N ARG A 172 -4.59 2.44 4.00
CA ARG A 172 -4.38 2.16 5.41
C ARG A 172 -5.63 1.53 6.03
N PHE A 173 -5.40 0.46 6.76
CA PHE A 173 -6.41 -0.34 7.45
C PHE A 173 -6.18 -0.21 8.95
N THR A 174 -7.21 0.24 9.69
CA THR A 174 -7.10 0.52 11.12
C THR A 174 -8.37 0.07 11.85
N PRO A 175 -8.31 -0.91 12.76
CA PRO A 175 -9.42 -1.22 13.64
C PRO A 175 -9.76 -0.02 14.54
N VAL A 176 -11.04 0.32 14.64
CA VAL A 176 -11.55 1.43 15.45
C VAL A 176 -12.80 1.00 16.20
N GLY A 177 -12.93 1.38 17.46
CA GLY A 177 -14.11 1.05 18.26
C GLY A 177 -13.75 0.50 19.64
N LEU A 178 -14.74 -0.07 20.31
CA LEU A 178 -14.63 -0.58 21.67
C LEU A 178 -14.56 -2.11 21.70
N GLY A 179 -13.56 -2.64 22.35
CA GLY A 179 -13.36 -4.08 22.51
C GLY A 179 -12.12 -4.60 21.79
N THR A 180 -12.03 -5.92 21.72
CA THR A 180 -10.90 -6.61 21.07
C THR A 180 -11.14 -6.73 19.58
N SER A 181 -10.20 -6.28 18.77
CA SER A 181 -10.22 -6.49 17.32
C SER A 181 -9.81 -7.92 16.98
N GLY A 182 -10.62 -8.57 16.14
CA GLY A 182 -10.30 -9.82 15.48
C GLY A 182 -10.21 -9.65 13.96
N TRP A 183 -10.01 -8.40 13.48
CA TRP A 183 -9.93 -8.13 12.06
C TRP A 183 -8.74 -8.82 11.42
N ARG A 184 -9.02 -9.43 10.29
CA ARG A 184 -8.01 -9.93 9.35
C ARG A 184 -8.41 -9.48 7.95
N ILE A 185 -7.42 -9.17 7.15
CA ILE A 185 -7.60 -8.85 5.73
C ILE A 185 -6.76 -9.77 4.87
N ASP A 186 -7.20 -9.92 3.61
CA ASP A 186 -6.52 -10.74 2.63
C ASP A 186 -6.85 -10.26 1.21
N ASP A 187 -6.06 -10.66 0.24
CA ASP A 187 -6.29 -10.46 -1.18
C ASP A 187 -6.75 -9.06 -1.57
N VAL A 188 -5.84 -8.09 -1.39
CA VAL A 188 -6.10 -6.66 -1.61
C VAL A 188 -5.92 -6.30 -3.08
N TYR A 189 -7.00 -5.82 -3.70
CA TYR A 189 -7.07 -5.46 -5.11
C TYR A 189 -7.62 -4.05 -5.32
N VAL A 190 -7.20 -3.44 -6.43
CA VAL A 190 -7.71 -2.14 -6.89
C VAL A 190 -8.16 -2.28 -8.34
N ASP A 191 -9.35 -1.76 -8.66
CA ASP A 191 -9.73 -1.47 -10.03
C ASP A 191 -9.12 -0.11 -10.43
N PRO A 192 -8.05 -0.10 -11.23
CA PRO A 192 -7.38 1.14 -11.61
C PRO A 192 -8.10 1.86 -12.75
N PHE A 193 -9.08 1.19 -13.39
CA PHE A 193 -9.71 1.66 -14.61
C PHE A 193 -11.22 1.70 -14.52
N LYS A 194 -11.77 2.83 -14.88
CA LYS A 194 -13.08 2.93 -15.50
C LYS A 194 -12.94 3.53 -16.89
N ASP A 195 -12.14 2.87 -17.73
CA ASP A 195 -12.16 3.12 -19.15
C ASP A 195 -13.06 2.08 -19.81
N ARG A 196 -14.22 2.52 -20.17
CA ARG A 196 -15.05 1.95 -21.23
C ARG A 196 -15.63 3.08 -22.05
#